data_3862b0973b8cb23cb3bb2dd887c48050
#
_entry.id   3862b0973b8cb23cb3bb2dd887c48050
#
_cell.length_a   1.000
_cell.length_b   1.000
_cell.length_c   1.000
_cell.angle_alpha   90.00
_cell.angle_beta   90.00
_cell.angle_gamma   90.00
#
_symmetry.space_group_name_H-M   'P 1'
#
loop_
_entity.id
_entity.type
_entity.pdbx_description
1 polymer ?
#
loop_
_entity_poly.entity_id
_entity_poly.type
_entity_poly.pdbx_seq_one_letter_code
_entity_poly.pdbx_strand_id
1 'polypeptide(L)'
;MPLSDAPISILVVDDEEPIRNALKKFLTQQGYDVSTAASGDEALKALQRQKIACVLLDVRMPGRSGIDLVPQVIEIEPSIAILMLTAVNDATTAALCMQRGAMDYLTKPIDLSDLARAILRAIRRRDSMIEQQNLNQWLKEEVAVRTAELRRERGKLERISVATLEALVNALEAKDAYQRGHSARVADMGAMIASEVGMNDEDVEKVRMAGRLHDIGKIGVREEILNKEGPLTSDEYESVKQHVIVGSQILAPLAHLGEIISYVRSHHERWDGQGYPDKIRGDAIPMGARILAAAEIYDALTTSRPYQEKMPPDVAVERMRDLAGTVIDPDVYKALESAVKRRQALVFLDDARA
;
A
#
# COMPACT_ATOMS: atom_id res chain seq x y z
N MET A 1 -34.03 -2.75 -7.20
CA MET A 1 -34.52 -3.48 -8.38
C MET A 1 -35.85 -4.10 -8.03
N PRO A 2 -36.87 -4.04 -8.89
CA PRO A 2 -38.14 -4.71 -8.62
C PRO A 2 -37.88 -6.21 -8.48
N LEU A 3 -38.50 -6.80 -7.46
CA LEU A 3 -38.58 -8.23 -7.25
C LEU A 3 -39.01 -8.89 -8.57
N SER A 4 -38.30 -9.91 -9.00
CA SER A 4 -38.64 -10.72 -10.17
C SER A 4 -40.11 -11.13 -10.06
N ASP A 5 -40.92 -10.87 -11.11
CA ASP A 5 -42.32 -11.31 -11.23
C ASP A 5 -42.50 -12.85 -11.30
N ALA A 6 -41.40 -13.59 -11.16
CA ALA A 6 -41.39 -15.04 -11.15
C ALA A 6 -41.85 -15.58 -9.77
N PRO A 7 -42.73 -16.57 -9.72
CA PRO A 7 -43.19 -17.16 -8.47
C PRO A 7 -42.01 -17.75 -7.70
N ILE A 8 -42.02 -17.55 -6.37
CA ILE A 8 -40.97 -18.06 -5.47
C ILE A 8 -41.08 -19.59 -5.47
N SER A 9 -39.95 -20.26 -5.75
CA SER A 9 -39.87 -21.71 -5.84
C SER A 9 -39.63 -22.32 -4.47
N ILE A 10 -40.48 -23.28 -4.07
CA ILE A 10 -40.41 -24.02 -2.81
C ILE A 10 -40.30 -25.52 -3.09
N LEU A 11 -39.38 -26.21 -2.39
CA LEU A 11 -39.26 -27.66 -2.39
C LEU A 11 -39.83 -28.24 -1.09
N VAL A 12 -40.78 -29.15 -1.20
CA VAL A 12 -41.34 -29.89 -0.08
C VAL A 12 -40.73 -31.30 -0.05
N VAL A 13 -40.04 -31.63 1.03
CA VAL A 13 -39.33 -32.89 1.23
C VAL A 13 -39.94 -33.62 2.43
N ASP A 14 -40.65 -34.70 2.21
CA ASP A 14 -41.32 -35.52 3.23
C ASP A 14 -41.57 -36.90 2.62
N ASP A 15 -41.39 -37.98 3.37
CA ASP A 15 -41.58 -39.36 2.87
C ASP A 15 -43.08 -39.71 2.78
N GLU A 16 -43.94 -39.04 3.53
CA GLU A 16 -45.39 -39.25 3.52
C GLU A 16 -46.08 -38.52 2.32
N GLU A 17 -46.51 -39.27 1.33
CA GLU A 17 -47.16 -38.71 0.15
C GLU A 17 -48.41 -37.83 0.44
N PRO A 18 -49.29 -38.20 1.40
CA PRO A 18 -50.43 -37.35 1.75
C PRO A 18 -50.03 -35.97 2.25
N ILE A 19 -48.95 -35.91 3.07
CA ILE A 19 -48.42 -34.66 3.61
C ILE A 19 -47.85 -33.82 2.47
N ARG A 20 -46.99 -34.39 1.61
CA ARG A 20 -46.42 -33.70 0.44
C ARG A 20 -47.52 -33.10 -0.45
N ASN A 21 -48.58 -33.88 -0.75
CA ASN A 21 -49.65 -33.44 -1.60
C ASN A 21 -50.48 -32.32 -0.97
N ALA A 22 -50.78 -32.39 0.33
CA ALA A 22 -51.46 -31.35 1.07
C ALA A 22 -50.70 -30.06 1.10
N LEU A 23 -49.38 -30.08 1.43
CA LEU A 23 -48.50 -28.94 1.45
C LEU A 23 -48.33 -28.33 0.06
N LYS A 24 -48.15 -29.16 -0.97
CA LYS A 24 -48.06 -28.69 -2.37
C LYS A 24 -49.33 -27.95 -2.77
N LYS A 25 -50.50 -28.53 -2.54
CA LYS A 25 -51.77 -27.91 -2.88
C LYS A 25 -51.95 -26.55 -2.19
N PHE A 26 -51.70 -26.49 -0.89
CA PHE A 26 -51.80 -25.27 -0.11
C PHE A 26 -50.86 -24.18 -0.62
N LEU A 27 -49.60 -24.49 -0.79
CA LEU A 27 -48.59 -23.51 -1.22
C LEU A 27 -48.79 -23.02 -2.66
N THR A 28 -49.21 -23.91 -3.55
CA THR A 28 -49.58 -23.51 -4.93
C THR A 28 -50.80 -22.53 -4.93
N GLN A 29 -51.77 -22.74 -4.03
CA GLN A 29 -52.86 -21.78 -3.85
C GLN A 29 -52.43 -20.43 -3.29
N GLN A 30 -51.30 -20.38 -2.58
CA GLN A 30 -50.68 -19.14 -2.11
C GLN A 30 -49.77 -18.44 -3.17
N GLY A 31 -49.67 -19.00 -4.38
CA GLY A 31 -48.93 -18.41 -5.50
C GLY A 31 -47.44 -18.83 -5.57
N TYR A 32 -47.05 -19.85 -4.83
CA TYR A 32 -45.68 -20.40 -4.90
C TYR A 32 -45.55 -21.44 -6.03
N ASP A 33 -44.36 -21.52 -6.63
CA ASP A 33 -44.00 -22.65 -7.51
C ASP A 33 -43.47 -23.80 -6.65
N VAL A 34 -44.15 -24.93 -6.66
CA VAL A 34 -43.93 -25.99 -5.68
C VAL A 34 -43.49 -27.33 -6.32
N SER A 35 -42.29 -27.72 -6.05
CA SER A 35 -41.76 -29.06 -6.32
C SER A 35 -41.78 -29.93 -5.07
N THR A 36 -41.74 -31.25 -5.26
CA THR A 36 -41.76 -32.23 -4.13
C THR A 36 -40.71 -33.27 -4.32
N ALA A 37 -40.20 -33.78 -3.21
CA ALA A 37 -39.30 -34.94 -3.14
C ALA A 37 -39.68 -35.89 -2.02
N ALA A 38 -39.61 -37.19 -2.28
CA ALA A 38 -39.98 -38.23 -1.33
C ALA A 38 -38.78 -38.70 -0.48
N SER A 39 -37.59 -38.22 -0.78
CA SER A 39 -36.36 -38.60 -0.07
C SER A 39 -35.31 -37.51 -0.15
N GLY A 40 -34.28 -37.60 0.69
CA GLY A 40 -33.13 -36.69 0.65
C GLY A 40 -32.38 -36.71 -0.68
N ASP A 41 -32.22 -37.86 -1.29
CA ASP A 41 -31.52 -38.00 -2.58
C ASP A 41 -32.30 -37.36 -3.74
N GLU A 42 -33.64 -37.44 -3.70
CA GLU A 42 -34.48 -36.69 -4.64
C GLU A 42 -34.43 -35.21 -4.41
N ALA A 43 -34.39 -34.77 -3.14
CA ALA A 43 -34.25 -33.34 -2.81
C ALA A 43 -32.94 -32.77 -3.33
N LEU A 44 -31.80 -33.44 -3.16
CA LEU A 44 -30.51 -32.97 -3.70
C LEU A 44 -30.53 -32.93 -5.23
N LYS A 45 -31.14 -33.87 -5.91
CA LYS A 45 -31.30 -33.83 -7.37
C LYS A 45 -32.18 -32.68 -7.84
N ALA A 46 -33.23 -32.36 -7.08
CA ALA A 46 -34.11 -31.23 -7.40
C ALA A 46 -33.34 -29.90 -7.27
N LEU A 47 -32.56 -29.72 -6.21
CA LEU A 47 -31.72 -28.53 -5.96
C LEU A 47 -30.65 -28.31 -7.03
N GLN A 48 -30.12 -29.38 -7.63
CA GLN A 48 -29.17 -29.28 -8.74
C GLN A 48 -29.80 -28.88 -10.08
N ARG A 49 -31.12 -29.14 -10.26
CA ARG A 49 -31.84 -28.93 -11.52
C ARG A 49 -32.52 -27.57 -11.63
N GLN A 50 -32.93 -27.01 -10.50
CA GLN A 50 -33.68 -25.75 -10.46
C GLN A 50 -33.31 -24.91 -9.24
N LYS A 51 -33.42 -23.60 -9.39
CA LYS A 51 -33.20 -22.66 -8.27
C LYS A 51 -34.40 -22.70 -7.33
N ILE A 52 -34.16 -23.12 -6.10
CA ILE A 52 -35.16 -23.21 -5.05
C ILE A 52 -34.85 -22.15 -3.99
N ALA A 53 -35.87 -21.36 -3.64
CA ALA A 53 -35.72 -20.29 -2.66
C ALA A 53 -35.93 -20.79 -1.22
N CYS A 54 -36.77 -21.78 -1.03
CA CYS A 54 -37.11 -22.33 0.29
C CYS A 54 -37.30 -23.84 0.22
N VAL A 55 -36.79 -24.57 1.23
CA VAL A 55 -36.99 -25.98 1.40
C VAL A 55 -37.78 -26.20 2.69
N LEU A 56 -38.89 -26.93 2.60
CA LEU A 56 -39.58 -27.53 3.75
C LEU A 56 -39.08 -28.94 3.86
N LEU A 57 -38.37 -29.27 4.95
CA LEU A 57 -37.64 -30.53 5.09
C LEU A 57 -38.10 -31.29 6.33
N ASP A 58 -38.68 -32.47 6.12
CA ASP A 58 -38.99 -33.33 7.23
C ASP A 58 -37.74 -33.87 7.92
N VAL A 59 -37.78 -33.90 9.26
CA VAL A 59 -36.68 -34.38 10.10
C VAL A 59 -36.55 -35.90 9.99
N ARG A 60 -37.69 -36.60 9.94
CA ARG A 60 -37.72 -38.09 10.03
C ARG A 60 -38.09 -38.68 8.67
N MET A 61 -37.08 -39.08 7.93
CA MET A 61 -37.27 -39.79 6.67
C MET A 61 -36.51 -41.12 6.68
N PRO A 62 -36.99 -42.15 5.99
CA PRO A 62 -36.27 -43.39 5.83
C PRO A 62 -34.90 -43.21 5.17
N GLY A 63 -33.90 -43.88 5.69
CA GLY A 63 -32.54 -43.89 5.17
C GLY A 63 -31.69 -42.70 5.63
N ARG A 64 -32.01 -41.45 5.26
CA ARG A 64 -31.24 -40.28 5.63
C ARG A 64 -32.10 -39.27 6.39
N SER A 65 -31.65 -38.86 7.58
CA SER A 65 -32.34 -37.82 8.36
C SER A 65 -32.31 -36.47 7.64
N GLY A 66 -33.42 -35.72 7.72
CA GLY A 66 -33.46 -34.36 7.20
C GLY A 66 -32.41 -33.43 7.84
N ILE A 67 -32.06 -33.68 9.12
CA ILE A 67 -31.01 -32.90 9.81
C ILE A 67 -29.65 -33.08 9.13
N ASP A 68 -29.31 -34.29 8.67
CA ASP A 68 -28.04 -34.57 8.01
C ASP A 68 -28.00 -34.04 6.56
N LEU A 69 -29.17 -33.68 6.02
CA LEU A 69 -29.29 -33.06 4.71
C LEU A 69 -29.01 -31.56 4.74
N VAL A 70 -29.28 -30.86 5.84
CA VAL A 70 -29.16 -29.41 5.94
C VAL A 70 -27.81 -28.89 5.46
N PRO A 71 -26.64 -29.42 5.93
CA PRO A 71 -25.33 -28.95 5.46
C PRO A 71 -25.14 -29.12 3.95
N GLN A 72 -25.64 -30.24 3.37
CA GLN A 72 -25.51 -30.53 1.94
C GLN A 72 -26.37 -29.58 1.08
N VAL A 73 -27.56 -29.25 1.57
CA VAL A 73 -28.43 -28.26 0.94
C VAL A 73 -27.76 -26.87 0.91
N ILE A 74 -27.15 -26.47 2.04
CA ILE A 74 -26.42 -25.18 2.16
C ILE A 74 -25.16 -25.19 1.27
N GLU A 75 -24.49 -26.32 1.12
CA GLU A 75 -23.31 -26.43 0.23
C GLU A 75 -23.70 -26.21 -1.25
N ILE A 76 -24.87 -26.68 -1.67
CA ILE A 76 -25.40 -26.49 -3.04
C ILE A 76 -25.87 -25.04 -3.25
N GLU A 77 -26.62 -24.49 -2.29
CA GLU A 77 -27.18 -23.14 -2.37
C GLU A 77 -27.08 -22.46 -0.98
N PRO A 78 -25.99 -21.72 -0.72
CA PRO A 78 -25.75 -21.10 0.60
C PRO A 78 -26.81 -20.10 1.05
N SER A 79 -27.58 -19.57 0.11
CA SER A 79 -28.63 -18.57 0.40
C SER A 79 -30.03 -19.20 0.60
N ILE A 80 -30.17 -20.50 0.50
CA ILE A 80 -31.48 -21.15 0.57
C ILE A 80 -32.12 -21.05 1.97
N ALA A 81 -33.42 -20.77 2.02
CA ALA A 81 -34.17 -20.83 3.26
C ALA A 81 -34.56 -22.27 3.58
N ILE A 82 -34.18 -22.80 4.75
CA ILE A 82 -34.53 -24.15 5.19
C ILE A 82 -35.43 -24.07 6.40
N LEU A 83 -36.63 -24.64 6.28
CA LEU A 83 -37.64 -24.82 7.33
C LEU A 83 -37.77 -26.28 7.63
N MET A 84 -37.50 -26.68 8.89
CA MET A 84 -37.59 -28.04 9.31
C MET A 84 -39.00 -28.37 9.77
N LEU A 85 -39.50 -29.56 9.39
CA LEU A 85 -40.77 -30.12 9.87
C LEU A 85 -40.46 -31.22 10.88
N THR A 86 -40.89 -31.08 12.13
CA THR A 86 -40.52 -32.00 13.22
C THR A 86 -41.74 -32.53 13.96
N ALA A 87 -41.66 -33.70 14.58
CA ALA A 87 -42.70 -34.20 15.45
C ALA A 87 -42.75 -33.44 16.79
N VAL A 88 -43.90 -33.41 17.43
CA VAL A 88 -44.16 -32.69 18.71
C VAL A 88 -43.14 -33.13 19.80
N ASN A 89 -42.63 -32.14 20.55
CA ASN A 89 -41.85 -32.24 21.79
C ASN A 89 -40.37 -32.65 21.69
N ASP A 90 -39.68 -32.33 20.62
CA ASP A 90 -38.23 -32.54 20.58
C ASP A 90 -37.46 -31.21 20.48
N ALA A 91 -37.37 -30.50 21.60
CA ALA A 91 -36.60 -29.24 21.68
C ALA A 91 -35.11 -29.46 21.37
N THR A 92 -34.57 -30.64 21.62
CA THR A 92 -33.19 -30.98 21.31
C THR A 92 -32.97 -31.10 19.81
N THR A 93 -33.88 -31.74 19.10
CA THR A 93 -33.86 -31.85 17.64
C THR A 93 -34.03 -30.46 16.98
N ALA A 94 -34.93 -29.62 17.51
CA ALA A 94 -35.11 -28.25 17.00
C ALA A 94 -33.81 -27.42 17.15
N ALA A 95 -33.15 -27.48 18.32
CA ALA A 95 -31.89 -26.81 18.54
C ALA A 95 -30.78 -27.31 17.59
N LEU A 96 -30.71 -28.62 17.34
CA LEU A 96 -29.76 -29.21 16.41
C LEU A 96 -30.01 -28.76 14.96
N CYS A 97 -31.28 -28.69 14.54
CA CYS A 97 -31.64 -28.15 13.22
C CYS A 97 -31.11 -26.73 13.02
N MET A 98 -31.34 -25.87 14.01
CA MET A 98 -30.87 -24.47 13.97
C MET A 98 -29.34 -24.36 13.94
N GLN A 99 -28.64 -25.20 14.75
CA GLN A 99 -27.16 -25.24 14.73
C GLN A 99 -26.59 -25.72 13.39
N ARG A 100 -27.33 -26.59 12.67
CA ARG A 100 -26.93 -27.06 11.33
C ARG A 100 -27.20 -26.06 10.22
N GLY A 101 -27.92 -24.98 10.50
CA GLY A 101 -28.19 -23.90 9.56
C GLY A 101 -29.60 -23.77 9.05
N ALA A 102 -30.57 -24.49 9.63
CA ALA A 102 -31.97 -24.25 9.37
C ALA A 102 -32.37 -22.83 9.83
N MET A 103 -33.28 -22.16 9.13
CA MET A 103 -33.74 -20.82 9.46
C MET A 103 -34.89 -20.80 10.47
N ASP A 104 -35.74 -21.85 10.46
CA ASP A 104 -36.86 -22.00 11.38
C ASP A 104 -37.30 -23.46 11.42
N TYR A 105 -38.21 -23.82 12.34
CA TYR A 105 -38.83 -25.15 12.40
C TYR A 105 -40.31 -25.05 12.72
N LEU A 106 -41.07 -26.07 12.32
CA LEU A 106 -42.49 -26.20 12.55
C LEU A 106 -42.78 -27.60 13.11
N THR A 107 -43.67 -27.69 14.09
CA THR A 107 -44.08 -28.95 14.68
C THR A 107 -45.27 -29.56 13.95
N LYS A 108 -45.25 -30.87 13.71
CA LYS A 108 -46.40 -31.62 13.20
C LYS A 108 -47.36 -31.94 14.38
N PRO A 109 -48.72 -31.80 14.25
CA PRO A 109 -49.41 -31.45 13.02
C PRO A 109 -49.24 -29.96 12.63
N ILE A 110 -49.01 -29.71 11.31
CA ILE A 110 -48.65 -28.41 10.82
C ILE A 110 -49.91 -27.55 10.73
N ASP A 111 -49.94 -26.41 11.45
CA ASP A 111 -50.92 -25.37 11.21
C ASP A 111 -50.55 -24.59 9.95
N LEU A 112 -51.46 -24.54 8.99
CA LEU A 112 -51.21 -23.88 7.68
C LEU A 112 -50.96 -22.38 7.79
N SER A 113 -51.56 -21.72 8.81
CA SER A 113 -51.33 -20.31 9.06
C SER A 113 -49.92 -20.04 9.62
N ASP A 114 -49.43 -20.93 10.49
CA ASP A 114 -48.08 -20.88 11.03
C ASP A 114 -47.03 -21.18 9.95
N LEU A 115 -47.30 -22.15 9.08
CA LEU A 115 -46.46 -22.44 7.91
C LEU A 115 -46.35 -21.25 6.98
N ALA A 116 -47.44 -20.58 6.61
CA ALA A 116 -47.43 -19.42 5.74
C ALA A 116 -46.57 -18.29 6.36
N ARG A 117 -46.73 -18.03 7.67
CA ARG A 117 -45.94 -17.04 8.39
C ARG A 117 -44.46 -17.39 8.45
N ALA A 118 -44.12 -18.65 8.72
CA ALA A 118 -42.75 -19.13 8.78
C ALA A 118 -42.02 -19.01 7.44
N ILE A 119 -42.67 -19.42 6.35
CA ILE A 119 -42.17 -19.27 4.99
C ILE A 119 -41.88 -17.79 4.65
N LEU A 120 -42.82 -16.90 4.94
CA LEU A 120 -42.64 -15.48 4.69
C LEU A 120 -41.42 -14.90 5.49
N ARG A 121 -41.28 -15.29 6.77
CA ARG A 121 -40.12 -14.88 7.58
C ARG A 121 -38.81 -15.43 7.00
N ALA A 122 -38.79 -16.68 6.62
CA ALA A 122 -37.60 -17.33 6.09
C ALA A 122 -37.16 -16.72 4.74
N ILE A 123 -38.13 -16.46 3.85
CA ILE A 123 -37.85 -15.80 2.56
C ILE A 123 -37.30 -14.38 2.77
N ARG A 124 -37.94 -13.57 3.62
CA ARG A 124 -37.45 -12.21 3.92
C ARG A 124 -36.05 -12.23 4.49
N ARG A 125 -35.78 -13.17 5.41
CA ARG A 125 -34.42 -13.33 5.99
C ARG A 125 -33.39 -13.71 4.93
N ARG A 126 -33.75 -14.63 4.05
CA ARG A 126 -32.94 -15.03 2.89
C ARG A 126 -32.63 -13.84 1.99
N ASP A 127 -33.66 -13.08 1.59
CA ASP A 127 -33.50 -11.94 0.69
C ASP A 127 -32.62 -10.85 1.30
N SER A 128 -32.79 -10.56 2.61
CA SER A 128 -31.92 -9.64 3.34
C SER A 128 -30.45 -10.15 3.39
N MET A 129 -30.23 -11.45 3.56
CA MET A 129 -28.87 -12.03 3.54
C MET A 129 -28.23 -11.88 2.15
N ILE A 130 -28.97 -12.15 1.08
CA ILE A 130 -28.48 -11.98 -0.31
C ILE A 130 -28.15 -10.51 -0.59
N GLU A 131 -29.05 -9.61 -0.21
CA GLU A 131 -28.84 -8.16 -0.40
C GLU A 131 -27.58 -7.68 0.35
N GLN A 132 -27.42 -8.13 1.60
CA GLN A 132 -26.24 -7.80 2.41
C GLN A 132 -24.96 -8.38 1.81
N GLN A 133 -24.98 -9.61 1.30
CA GLN A 133 -23.82 -10.22 0.63
C GLN A 133 -23.45 -9.45 -0.64
N ASN A 134 -24.43 -9.10 -1.47
CA ASN A 134 -24.22 -8.32 -2.69
C ASN A 134 -23.67 -6.92 -2.38
N LEU A 135 -24.20 -6.24 -1.36
CA LEU A 135 -23.70 -4.94 -0.91
C LEU A 135 -22.25 -5.05 -0.40
N ASN A 136 -21.96 -6.06 0.41
CA ASN A 136 -20.60 -6.28 0.91
C ASN A 136 -19.60 -6.57 -0.23
N GLN A 137 -20.01 -7.34 -1.23
CA GLN A 137 -19.18 -7.62 -2.39
C GLN A 137 -18.92 -6.34 -3.20
N TRP A 138 -19.97 -5.58 -3.49
CA TRP A 138 -19.86 -4.29 -4.19
C TRP A 138 -18.97 -3.30 -3.43
N LEU A 139 -19.14 -3.19 -2.09
CA LEU A 139 -18.30 -2.33 -1.27
C LEU A 139 -16.82 -2.72 -1.31
N LYS A 140 -16.51 -4.02 -1.29
CA LYS A 140 -15.13 -4.51 -1.40
C LYS A 140 -14.50 -4.09 -2.74
N GLU A 141 -15.24 -4.24 -3.82
CA GLU A 141 -14.79 -3.87 -5.17
C GLU A 141 -14.58 -2.35 -5.28
N GLU A 142 -15.53 -1.54 -4.81
CA GLU A 142 -15.44 -0.08 -4.83
C GLU A 142 -14.28 0.44 -3.97
N VAL A 143 -14.09 -0.11 -2.76
CA VAL A 143 -12.95 0.23 -1.89
C VAL A 143 -11.62 -0.11 -2.57
N ALA A 144 -11.51 -1.25 -3.24
CA ALA A 144 -10.29 -1.64 -3.95
C ALA A 144 -9.97 -0.65 -5.08
N VAL A 145 -10.97 -0.28 -5.90
CA VAL A 145 -10.83 0.70 -6.99
C VAL A 145 -10.40 2.06 -6.44
N ARG A 146 -11.13 2.58 -5.46
CA ARG A 146 -10.83 3.90 -4.86
C ARG A 146 -9.47 3.95 -4.19
N THR A 147 -9.06 2.86 -3.53
CA THR A 147 -7.73 2.77 -2.92
C THR A 147 -6.63 2.81 -3.98
N ALA A 148 -6.82 2.13 -5.10
CA ALA A 148 -5.86 2.15 -6.21
C ALA A 148 -5.76 3.56 -6.86
N GLU A 149 -6.88 4.23 -7.07
CA GLU A 149 -6.93 5.62 -7.58
C GLU A 149 -6.20 6.58 -6.64
N LEU A 150 -6.51 6.54 -5.34
CA LEU A 150 -5.88 7.40 -4.34
C LEU A 150 -4.36 7.19 -4.27
N ARG A 151 -3.88 5.95 -4.33
CA ARG A 151 -2.44 5.65 -4.37
C ARG A 151 -1.78 6.25 -5.60
N ARG A 152 -2.44 6.16 -6.75
CA ARG A 152 -1.93 6.73 -8.01
C ARG A 152 -1.86 8.26 -7.96
N GLU A 153 -2.92 8.90 -7.47
CA GLU A 153 -2.94 10.38 -7.35
C GLU A 153 -1.92 10.87 -6.32
N ARG A 154 -1.81 10.19 -5.17
CA ARG A 154 -0.78 10.49 -4.19
C ARG A 154 0.63 10.40 -4.79
N GLY A 155 0.95 9.35 -5.52
CA GLY A 155 2.26 9.19 -6.16
C GLY A 155 2.54 10.25 -7.25
N LYS A 156 1.50 10.78 -7.93
CA LYS A 156 1.65 11.93 -8.82
C LYS A 156 2.00 13.21 -8.06
N LEU A 157 1.29 13.48 -6.97
CA LEU A 157 1.51 14.66 -6.14
C LEU A 157 2.92 14.65 -5.53
N GLU A 158 3.38 13.51 -5.03
CA GLU A 158 4.73 13.34 -4.51
C GLU A 158 5.79 13.66 -5.56
N ARG A 159 5.64 13.16 -6.79
CA ARG A 159 6.55 13.47 -7.91
C ARG A 159 6.54 14.94 -8.31
N ILE A 160 5.36 15.56 -8.38
CA ILE A 160 5.24 16.99 -8.70
C ILE A 160 5.92 17.83 -7.61
N SER A 161 5.73 17.47 -6.33
CA SER A 161 6.38 18.18 -5.21
C SER A 161 7.90 18.14 -5.33
N VAL A 162 8.49 16.97 -5.59
CA VAL A 162 9.95 16.83 -5.77
C VAL A 162 10.43 17.64 -6.98
N ALA A 163 9.78 17.51 -8.13
CA ALA A 163 10.15 18.23 -9.34
C ALA A 163 10.07 19.76 -9.15
N THR A 164 9.10 20.24 -8.36
CA THR A 164 8.99 21.67 -8.02
C THR A 164 10.15 22.13 -7.16
N LEU A 165 10.55 21.34 -6.16
CA LEU A 165 11.71 21.65 -5.31
C LEU A 165 13.02 21.67 -6.13
N GLU A 166 13.23 20.70 -7.01
CA GLU A 166 14.37 20.66 -7.91
C GLU A 166 14.42 21.91 -8.82
N ALA A 167 13.26 22.33 -9.34
CA ALA A 167 13.17 23.56 -10.14
C ALA A 167 13.54 24.82 -9.33
N LEU A 168 13.16 24.86 -8.04
CA LEU A 168 13.56 25.95 -7.15
C LEU A 168 15.05 25.94 -6.86
N VAL A 169 15.68 24.78 -6.61
CA VAL A 169 17.14 24.69 -6.45
C VAL A 169 17.85 25.13 -7.72
N ASN A 170 17.42 24.66 -8.88
CA ASN A 170 18.00 25.09 -10.17
C ASN A 170 17.86 26.61 -10.40
N ALA A 171 16.74 27.22 -9.96
CA ALA A 171 16.56 28.66 -10.04
C ALA A 171 17.48 29.42 -9.07
N LEU A 172 17.77 28.89 -7.89
CA LEU A 172 18.77 29.44 -6.97
C LEU A 172 20.19 29.36 -7.56
N GLU A 173 20.57 28.19 -8.07
CA GLU A 173 21.87 28.01 -8.72
C GLU A 173 22.06 28.87 -9.97
N ALA A 174 20.98 29.18 -10.70
CA ALA A 174 21.05 30.03 -11.87
C ALA A 174 21.49 31.47 -11.57
N LYS A 175 21.32 31.96 -10.32
CA LYS A 175 21.77 33.25 -9.86
C LYS A 175 23.28 33.29 -9.59
N ASP A 176 23.90 32.13 -9.32
CA ASP A 176 25.35 32.00 -9.13
C ASP A 176 25.95 31.25 -10.33
N ALA A 177 26.73 31.93 -11.13
CA ALA A 177 27.35 31.35 -12.33
C ALA A 177 28.25 30.11 -12.00
N TYR A 178 28.76 30.01 -10.77
CA TYR A 178 29.69 28.97 -10.32
C TYR A 178 28.99 27.80 -9.69
N GLN A 179 27.76 27.97 -9.21
CA GLN A 179 26.94 26.88 -8.66
C GLN A 179 26.06 26.17 -9.71
N ARG A 180 26.04 26.72 -10.94
CA ARG A 180 25.20 26.15 -11.99
C ARG A 180 25.47 24.66 -12.21
N GLY A 181 24.45 23.81 -11.98
CA GLY A 181 24.52 22.35 -12.08
C GLY A 181 25.29 21.67 -10.96
N HIS A 182 25.67 22.38 -9.89
CA HIS A 182 26.34 21.81 -8.70
C HIS A 182 25.52 20.69 -8.07
N SER A 183 24.27 20.93 -7.73
CA SER A 183 23.43 19.93 -7.07
C SER A 183 23.24 18.68 -7.94
N ALA A 184 23.19 18.81 -9.26
CA ALA A 184 23.12 17.66 -10.16
C ALA A 184 24.43 16.85 -10.12
N ARG A 185 25.61 17.52 -10.17
CA ARG A 185 26.91 16.82 -10.10
C ARG A 185 27.12 16.13 -8.76
N VAL A 186 26.75 16.78 -7.64
CA VAL A 186 26.80 16.21 -6.30
C VAL A 186 25.86 15.00 -6.18
N ALA A 187 24.65 15.10 -6.72
CA ALA A 187 23.70 13.99 -6.74
C ALA A 187 24.22 12.78 -7.51
N ASP A 188 24.78 12.99 -8.70
CA ASP A 188 25.30 11.92 -9.54
C ASP A 188 26.54 11.27 -8.91
N MET A 189 27.47 12.05 -8.37
CA MET A 189 28.63 11.53 -7.66
C MET A 189 28.21 10.82 -6.38
N GLY A 190 27.29 11.38 -5.60
CA GLY A 190 26.75 10.76 -4.40
C GLY A 190 26.12 9.40 -4.68
N ALA A 191 25.33 9.29 -5.75
CA ALA A 191 24.74 8.02 -6.17
C ALA A 191 25.80 6.98 -6.58
N MET A 192 26.86 7.39 -7.27
CA MET A 192 27.98 6.50 -7.60
C MET A 192 28.70 6.01 -6.35
N ILE A 193 28.99 6.89 -5.38
CA ILE A 193 29.60 6.53 -4.10
C ILE A 193 28.69 5.57 -3.33
N ALA A 194 27.37 5.86 -3.27
CA ALA A 194 26.39 5.01 -2.59
C ALA A 194 26.36 3.57 -3.15
N SER A 195 26.43 3.46 -4.48
CA SER A 195 26.52 2.16 -5.16
C SER A 195 27.81 1.41 -4.81
N GLU A 196 28.96 2.10 -4.75
CA GLU A 196 30.27 1.51 -4.37
C GLU A 196 30.35 1.12 -2.89
N VAL A 197 29.62 1.82 -2.00
CA VAL A 197 29.44 1.43 -0.58
C VAL A 197 28.57 0.17 -0.46
N GLY A 198 27.79 -0.20 -1.49
CA GLY A 198 26.94 -1.37 -1.50
C GLY A 198 25.51 -1.09 -1.02
N MET A 199 25.04 0.17 -1.10
CA MET A 199 23.62 0.50 -0.85
C MET A 199 22.73 -0.13 -1.92
N ASN A 200 21.50 -0.48 -1.55
CA ASN A 200 20.50 -0.94 -2.53
C ASN A 200 20.01 0.21 -3.42
N ASP A 201 19.34 -0.12 -4.53
CA ASP A 201 18.91 0.87 -5.52
C ASP A 201 17.99 1.95 -4.94
N GLU A 202 17.12 1.60 -3.98
CA GLU A 202 16.23 2.56 -3.32
C GLU A 202 17.01 3.59 -2.50
N ASP A 203 17.98 3.14 -1.73
CA ASP A 203 18.83 4.01 -0.90
C ASP A 203 19.78 4.85 -1.76
N VAL A 204 20.28 4.32 -2.89
CA VAL A 204 21.04 5.08 -3.89
C VAL A 204 20.21 6.25 -4.42
N GLU A 205 18.92 6.01 -4.75
CA GLU A 205 18.03 7.08 -5.22
C GLU A 205 17.71 8.10 -4.11
N LYS A 206 17.62 7.69 -2.84
CA LYS A 206 17.51 8.63 -1.72
C LYS A 206 18.72 9.57 -1.63
N VAL A 207 19.94 9.01 -1.78
CA VAL A 207 21.18 9.82 -1.81
C VAL A 207 21.18 10.77 -3.00
N ARG A 208 20.80 10.30 -4.19
CA ARG A 208 20.69 11.14 -5.39
C ARG A 208 19.72 12.30 -5.16
N MET A 209 18.54 12.01 -4.62
CA MET A 209 17.53 13.02 -4.34
C MET A 209 18.02 14.02 -3.29
N ALA A 210 18.66 13.54 -2.21
CA ALA A 210 19.24 14.42 -1.20
C ALA A 210 20.32 15.33 -1.80
N GLY A 211 21.16 14.82 -2.69
CA GLY A 211 22.17 15.60 -3.40
C GLY A 211 21.56 16.70 -4.28
N ARG A 212 20.38 16.47 -4.88
CA ARG A 212 19.67 17.50 -5.63
C ARG A 212 19.05 18.59 -4.76
N LEU A 213 18.72 18.28 -3.51
CA LEU A 213 17.97 19.14 -2.59
C LEU A 213 18.81 19.71 -1.44
N HIS A 214 20.08 19.27 -1.27
CA HIS A 214 20.88 19.58 -0.08
C HIS A 214 20.99 21.09 0.20
N ASP A 215 21.06 21.86 -0.84
CA ASP A 215 21.25 23.31 -0.84
C ASP A 215 19.95 24.15 -0.89
N ILE A 216 18.75 23.51 -0.86
CA ILE A 216 17.46 24.23 -0.93
C ILE A 216 17.33 25.33 0.13
N GLY A 217 17.93 25.12 1.29
CA GLY A 217 17.91 26.08 2.40
C GLY A 217 18.70 27.34 2.16
N LYS A 218 19.54 27.42 1.13
CA LYS A 218 20.23 28.67 0.73
C LYS A 218 19.27 29.78 0.32
N ILE A 219 17.99 29.44 0.04
CA ILE A 219 16.93 30.43 -0.13
C ILE A 219 16.78 31.38 1.09
N GLY A 220 17.14 30.91 2.28
CA GLY A 220 17.14 31.70 3.51
C GLY A 220 18.38 32.58 3.73
N VAL A 221 19.40 32.45 2.90
CA VAL A 221 20.64 33.22 3.01
C VAL A 221 20.55 34.47 2.13
N ARG A 222 20.99 35.61 2.65
CA ARG A 222 20.99 36.89 1.88
C ARG A 222 21.88 36.80 0.66
N GLU A 223 21.40 37.30 -0.48
CA GLU A 223 22.08 37.24 -1.78
C GLU A 223 23.45 37.92 -1.73
N GLU A 224 23.60 39.01 -0.97
CA GLU A 224 24.87 39.74 -0.78
C GLU A 224 25.95 38.85 -0.12
N ILE A 225 25.55 37.89 0.73
CA ILE A 225 26.46 36.95 1.38
C ILE A 225 26.85 35.83 0.41
N LEU A 226 25.87 35.29 -0.34
CA LEU A 226 26.12 34.23 -1.31
C LEU A 226 27.02 34.64 -2.45
N ASN A 227 26.87 35.90 -2.94
CA ASN A 227 27.61 36.46 -4.07
C ASN A 227 28.80 37.32 -3.64
N LYS A 228 29.22 37.24 -2.38
CA LYS A 228 30.32 38.08 -1.88
C LYS A 228 31.64 37.69 -2.52
N GLU A 229 32.29 38.69 -3.15
CA GLU A 229 33.67 38.55 -3.62
C GLU A 229 34.65 38.65 -2.44
N GLY A 230 35.15 37.51 -1.98
CA GLY A 230 36.14 37.42 -0.89
C GLY A 230 35.67 36.58 0.31
N PRO A 231 36.49 36.52 1.37
CA PRO A 231 36.19 35.69 2.54
C PRO A 231 34.98 36.22 3.31
N LEU A 232 34.15 35.30 3.79
CA LEU A 232 33.01 35.61 4.68
C LEU A 232 33.54 36.04 6.06
N THR A 233 32.87 36.99 6.69
CA THR A 233 33.04 37.21 8.14
C THR A 233 32.50 36.06 8.95
N SER A 234 32.84 36.00 10.24
CA SER A 234 32.30 34.93 11.13
C SER A 234 30.77 34.93 11.16
N ASP A 235 30.12 36.10 11.23
CA ASP A 235 28.67 36.22 11.29
C ASP A 235 28.01 35.81 9.95
N GLU A 236 28.61 36.17 8.83
CA GLU A 236 28.17 35.78 7.49
C GLU A 236 28.29 34.24 7.34
N TYR A 237 29.39 33.64 7.79
CA TYR A 237 29.60 32.22 7.76
C TYR A 237 28.56 31.45 8.63
N GLU A 238 28.29 31.98 9.84
CA GLU A 238 27.22 31.40 10.68
C GLU A 238 25.85 31.53 10.00
N SER A 239 25.58 32.60 9.28
CA SER A 239 24.34 32.75 8.48
C SER A 239 24.26 31.69 7.37
N VAL A 240 25.36 31.42 6.67
CA VAL A 240 25.38 30.38 5.63
C VAL A 240 25.14 29.00 6.23
N LYS A 241 25.72 28.69 7.38
CA LYS A 241 25.50 27.39 8.06
C LYS A 241 24.03 27.08 8.36
N GLN A 242 23.18 28.12 8.49
CA GLN A 242 21.75 27.91 8.75
C GLN A 242 21.03 27.23 7.59
N HIS A 243 21.62 27.17 6.38
CA HIS A 243 20.94 26.56 5.23
C HIS A 243 20.58 25.09 5.46
N VAL A 244 21.37 24.32 6.21
CA VAL A 244 21.05 22.90 6.50
C VAL A 244 19.80 22.77 7.37
N ILE A 245 19.62 23.70 8.33
CA ILE A 245 18.45 23.75 9.20
C ILE A 245 17.24 24.21 8.40
N VAL A 246 17.38 25.31 7.67
CA VAL A 246 16.30 25.85 6.82
C VAL A 246 15.89 24.84 5.77
N GLY A 247 16.85 24.18 5.11
CA GLY A 247 16.59 23.12 4.14
C GLY A 247 15.77 21.97 4.73
N SER A 248 16.18 21.47 5.89
CA SER A 248 15.43 20.41 6.59
C SER A 248 14.02 20.85 6.99
N GLN A 249 13.81 22.14 7.35
CA GLN A 249 12.50 22.69 7.68
C GLN A 249 11.60 22.83 6.44
N ILE A 250 12.16 23.26 5.29
CA ILE A 250 11.43 23.34 4.02
C ILE A 250 10.93 21.97 3.58
N LEU A 251 11.75 20.93 3.79
CA LEU A 251 11.42 19.55 3.41
C LEU A 251 10.54 18.82 4.43
N ALA A 252 10.50 19.25 5.69
CA ALA A 252 9.78 18.59 6.78
C ALA A 252 8.29 18.28 6.51
N PRO A 253 7.50 19.15 5.82
CA PRO A 253 6.12 18.84 5.46
C PRO A 253 5.97 17.66 4.50
N LEU A 254 7.03 17.25 3.81
CA LEU A 254 7.05 16.18 2.84
C LEU A 254 7.46 14.86 3.50
N ALA A 255 6.56 14.29 4.31
CA ALA A 255 6.84 13.08 5.10
C ALA A 255 7.38 11.89 4.28
N HIS A 256 7.07 11.83 2.98
CA HIS A 256 7.57 10.77 2.08
C HIS A 256 9.07 10.88 1.79
N LEU A 257 9.71 12.03 2.08
CA LEU A 257 11.15 12.20 1.92
C LEU A 257 11.95 11.56 3.07
N GLY A 258 11.32 11.26 4.22
CA GLY A 258 11.89 10.45 5.30
C GLY A 258 13.37 10.73 5.60
N GLU A 259 14.24 9.76 5.29
CA GLU A 259 15.70 9.83 5.53
C GLU A 259 16.40 10.94 4.74
N ILE A 260 15.87 11.33 3.57
CA ILE A 260 16.46 12.40 2.74
C ILE A 260 16.58 13.69 3.54
N ILE A 261 15.60 14.02 4.39
CA ILE A 261 15.63 15.20 5.25
C ILE A 261 16.82 15.15 6.21
N SER A 262 17.11 13.98 6.76
CA SER A 262 18.27 13.78 7.64
C SER A 262 19.60 13.93 6.90
N TYR A 263 19.65 13.46 5.64
CA TYR A 263 20.84 13.61 4.79
C TYR A 263 21.09 15.09 4.48
N VAL A 264 20.04 15.83 4.09
CA VAL A 264 20.09 17.28 3.85
C VAL A 264 20.49 18.06 5.11
N ARG A 265 19.98 17.68 6.29
CA ARG A 265 20.33 18.34 7.54
C ARG A 265 21.82 18.13 7.91
N SER A 266 22.36 16.93 7.67
CA SER A 266 23.63 16.49 8.24
C SER A 266 24.78 16.44 7.23
N HIS A 267 24.62 16.94 5.97
CA HIS A 267 25.66 16.81 4.94
C HIS A 267 26.93 17.65 5.22
N HIS A 268 26.87 18.59 6.15
CA HIS A 268 28.04 19.32 6.65
C HIS A 268 28.53 18.85 8.02
N GLU A 269 28.02 17.72 8.51
CA GLU A 269 28.64 17.05 9.63
C GLU A 269 29.98 16.44 9.21
N ARG A 270 30.94 16.41 10.13
CA ARG A 270 32.27 15.88 9.90
C ARG A 270 32.47 14.59 10.69
N TRP A 271 33.24 13.69 10.13
CA TRP A 271 33.53 12.41 10.78
C TRP A 271 34.05 12.56 12.20
N ASP A 272 34.90 13.60 12.45
CA ASP A 272 35.47 13.94 13.75
C ASP A 272 34.52 14.65 14.72
N GLY A 273 33.31 15.01 14.30
CA GLY A 273 32.29 15.72 15.11
C GLY A 273 32.52 17.23 15.22
N GLN A 274 33.38 17.82 14.38
CA GLN A 274 33.59 19.27 14.32
C GLN A 274 32.75 19.95 13.23
N GLY A 275 31.77 19.24 12.71
CA GLY A 275 30.83 19.73 11.71
C GLY A 275 29.67 20.54 12.30
N TYR A 276 28.63 20.69 11.53
CA TYR A 276 27.38 21.36 11.90
C TYR A 276 26.19 20.74 11.18
N PRO A 277 24.95 20.88 11.67
CA PRO A 277 24.50 21.73 12.78
C PRO A 277 24.55 21.05 14.15
N ASP A 278 24.47 19.70 14.20
CA ASP A 278 24.23 18.94 15.43
C ASP A 278 25.52 18.43 16.09
N LYS A 279 26.67 18.58 15.43
CA LYS A 279 28.01 18.14 15.85
C LYS A 279 28.06 16.64 16.20
N ILE A 280 27.32 15.84 15.43
CA ILE A 280 27.37 14.39 15.52
C ILE A 280 28.64 13.86 14.82
N ARG A 281 29.10 12.65 15.23
CA ARG A 281 30.36 12.09 14.75
C ARG A 281 30.25 10.63 14.36
N GLY A 282 31.13 10.18 13.48
CA GLY A 282 31.26 8.78 13.11
C GLY A 282 29.95 8.21 12.59
N ASP A 283 29.59 7.02 13.05
CA ASP A 283 28.39 6.31 12.63
C ASP A 283 27.06 6.94 13.06
N ALA A 284 27.09 7.95 13.95
CA ALA A 284 25.91 8.73 14.25
C ALA A 284 25.48 9.63 13.08
N ILE A 285 26.39 9.93 12.14
CA ILE A 285 26.06 10.67 10.93
C ILE A 285 25.37 9.72 9.96
N PRO A 286 24.17 10.03 9.42
CA PRO A 286 23.49 9.21 8.42
C PRO A 286 24.42 8.92 7.23
N MET A 287 24.42 7.69 6.72
CA MET A 287 25.32 7.27 5.62
C MET A 287 25.16 8.17 4.39
N GLY A 288 23.94 8.51 3.99
CA GLY A 288 23.71 9.42 2.86
C GLY A 288 24.32 10.80 3.07
N ALA A 289 24.33 11.32 4.30
CA ALA A 289 24.97 12.62 4.61
C ALA A 289 26.49 12.54 4.51
N ARG A 290 27.12 11.43 5.00
CA ARG A 290 28.58 11.19 4.84
C ARG A 290 28.98 11.14 3.36
N ILE A 291 28.14 10.50 2.53
CA ILE A 291 28.34 10.39 1.08
C ILE A 291 28.24 11.76 0.42
N LEU A 292 27.22 12.57 0.77
CA LEU A 292 27.03 13.90 0.22
C LEU A 292 28.19 14.84 0.57
N ALA A 293 28.67 14.80 1.81
CA ALA A 293 29.84 15.55 2.24
C ALA A 293 31.07 15.27 1.34
N ALA A 294 31.34 14.00 1.05
CA ALA A 294 32.44 13.60 0.17
C ALA A 294 32.20 14.05 -1.29
N ALA A 295 30.97 13.89 -1.81
CA ALA A 295 30.59 14.27 -3.16
C ALA A 295 30.72 15.80 -3.37
N GLU A 296 30.29 16.59 -2.39
CA GLU A 296 30.38 18.07 -2.43
C GLU A 296 31.84 18.56 -2.42
N ILE A 297 32.68 18.00 -1.56
CA ILE A 297 34.11 18.33 -1.52
C ILE A 297 34.76 17.97 -2.87
N TYR A 298 34.43 16.82 -3.43
CA TYR A 298 34.94 16.41 -4.75
C TYR A 298 34.46 17.36 -5.86
N ASP A 299 33.20 17.74 -5.89
CA ASP A 299 32.69 18.72 -6.88
C ASP A 299 33.38 20.07 -6.72
N ALA A 300 33.59 20.52 -5.48
CA ALA A 300 34.29 21.77 -5.22
C ALA A 300 35.74 21.79 -5.74
N LEU A 301 36.43 20.65 -5.71
CA LEU A 301 37.81 20.52 -6.22
C LEU A 301 37.88 20.36 -7.74
N THR A 302 36.86 19.73 -8.34
CA THR A 302 36.88 19.40 -9.78
C THR A 302 36.12 20.38 -10.67
N THR A 303 35.47 21.40 -10.08
CA THR A 303 34.76 22.46 -10.80
C THR A 303 35.55 23.76 -10.72
N SER A 304 35.63 24.48 -11.85
CA SER A 304 36.30 25.81 -11.90
C SER A 304 35.51 26.83 -11.08
N ARG A 305 36.22 27.61 -10.23
CA ARG A 305 35.67 28.72 -9.43
C ARG A 305 36.52 29.97 -9.68
N PRO A 306 36.06 31.20 -9.39
CA PRO A 306 36.78 32.45 -9.68
C PRO A 306 38.22 32.49 -9.16
N TYR A 307 38.45 31.81 -8.05
CA TYR A 307 39.73 31.79 -7.33
C TYR A 307 40.45 30.45 -7.34
N GLN A 308 39.92 29.46 -8.10
CA GLN A 308 40.44 28.10 -8.11
C GLN A 308 40.25 27.46 -9.49
N GLU A 309 41.33 27.10 -10.16
CA GLU A 309 41.27 26.23 -11.32
C GLU A 309 40.82 24.81 -10.94
N LYS A 310 40.05 24.18 -11.82
CA LYS A 310 39.60 22.80 -11.61
C LYS A 310 40.80 21.85 -11.52
N MET A 311 40.74 20.94 -10.57
CA MET A 311 41.76 19.85 -10.47
C MET A 311 41.34 18.68 -11.37
N PRO A 312 42.30 17.97 -11.93
CA PRO A 312 42.04 16.64 -12.50
C PRO A 312 41.42 15.68 -11.46
N PRO A 313 40.53 14.77 -11.85
CA PRO A 313 39.82 13.88 -10.93
C PRO A 313 40.72 13.06 -9.99
N ASP A 314 41.85 12.54 -10.49
CA ASP A 314 42.82 11.79 -9.75
C ASP A 314 43.57 12.63 -8.68
N VAL A 315 43.91 13.87 -9.06
CA VAL A 315 44.53 14.85 -8.15
C VAL A 315 43.59 15.26 -7.03
N ALA A 316 42.30 15.45 -7.37
CA ALA A 316 41.26 15.78 -6.39
C ALA A 316 41.09 14.64 -5.35
N VAL A 317 41.00 13.39 -5.82
CA VAL A 317 40.91 12.20 -4.92
C VAL A 317 42.14 12.10 -4.03
N GLU A 318 43.34 12.27 -4.58
CA GLU A 318 44.59 12.24 -3.79
C GLU A 318 44.59 13.32 -2.70
N ARG A 319 44.16 14.56 -3.02
CA ARG A 319 44.07 15.65 -2.03
C ARG A 319 43.02 15.37 -0.95
N MET A 320 41.96 14.65 -1.24
CA MET A 320 40.93 14.27 -0.27
C MET A 320 41.39 13.14 0.69
N ARG A 321 42.49 12.46 0.40
CA ARG A 321 43.04 11.41 1.27
C ARG A 321 43.34 11.92 2.69
N ASP A 322 43.88 13.11 2.82
CA ASP A 322 44.21 13.70 4.12
C ASP A 322 42.97 14.10 4.94
N LEU A 323 41.80 14.14 4.30
CA LEU A 323 40.54 14.40 4.96
C LEU A 323 39.87 13.12 5.50
N ALA A 324 40.29 11.94 5.05
CA ALA A 324 39.75 10.68 5.51
C ALA A 324 40.06 10.44 7.00
N GLY A 325 39.05 10.09 7.78
CA GLY A 325 39.14 9.91 9.23
C GLY A 325 39.00 11.19 10.06
N THR A 326 38.94 12.36 9.40
CA THR A 326 38.65 13.65 10.05
C THR A 326 37.39 14.32 9.51
N VAL A 327 37.41 14.75 8.28
CA VAL A 327 36.23 15.37 7.62
C VAL A 327 35.35 14.29 7.00
N ILE A 328 35.96 13.34 6.30
CA ILE A 328 35.29 12.33 5.48
C ILE A 328 35.42 10.98 6.20
N ASP A 329 34.33 10.21 6.14
CA ASP A 329 34.30 8.80 6.53
C ASP A 329 35.32 8.00 5.69
N PRO A 330 36.26 7.24 6.32
CA PRO A 330 37.28 6.48 5.61
C PRO A 330 36.72 5.48 4.59
N ASP A 331 35.56 4.87 4.85
CA ASP A 331 34.97 3.88 3.94
C ASP A 331 34.29 4.58 2.79
N VAL A 332 33.64 5.74 3.02
CA VAL A 332 33.10 6.61 1.97
C VAL A 332 34.23 7.15 1.09
N TYR A 333 35.38 7.50 1.64
CA TYR A 333 36.57 7.90 0.85
C TYR A 333 37.02 6.79 -0.10
N LYS A 334 37.11 5.53 0.37
CA LYS A 334 37.49 4.37 -0.49
C LYS A 334 36.45 4.17 -1.63
N ALA A 335 35.16 4.31 -1.30
CA ALA A 335 34.11 4.21 -2.28
C ALA A 335 34.17 5.34 -3.33
N LEU A 336 34.45 6.58 -2.91
CA LEU A 336 34.70 7.71 -3.82
C LEU A 336 35.86 7.40 -4.78
N GLU A 337 37.00 6.90 -4.27
CA GLU A 337 38.15 6.52 -5.11
C GLU A 337 37.73 5.48 -6.17
N SER A 338 36.99 4.46 -5.79
CA SER A 338 36.46 3.45 -6.70
C SER A 338 35.50 4.03 -7.75
N ALA A 339 34.55 4.88 -7.31
CA ALA A 339 33.58 5.54 -8.17
C ALA A 339 34.25 6.42 -9.24
N VAL A 340 35.28 7.19 -8.86
CA VAL A 340 36.01 8.05 -9.78
C VAL A 340 36.78 7.23 -10.82
N LYS A 341 37.50 6.17 -10.40
CA LYS A 341 38.20 5.26 -11.31
C LYS A 341 37.22 4.61 -12.32
N ARG A 342 36.06 4.15 -11.85
CA ARG A 342 35.04 3.55 -12.69
C ARG A 342 34.48 4.56 -13.72
N ARG A 343 34.20 5.79 -13.29
CA ARG A 343 33.73 6.85 -14.18
C ARG A 343 34.75 7.17 -15.27
N GLN A 344 36.03 7.29 -14.94
CA GLN A 344 37.10 7.53 -15.90
C GLN A 344 37.22 6.37 -16.93
N ALA A 345 37.12 5.12 -16.46
CA ALA A 345 37.15 3.97 -17.35
C ALA A 345 35.97 3.94 -18.34
N LEU A 346 34.75 4.34 -17.91
CA LEU A 346 33.58 4.44 -18.80
C LEU A 346 33.76 5.51 -19.87
N VAL A 347 34.26 6.70 -19.52
CA VAL A 347 34.51 7.78 -20.48
C VAL A 347 35.55 7.32 -21.53
N PHE A 348 36.62 6.66 -21.10
CA PHE A 348 37.64 6.15 -22.01
C PHE A 348 37.08 5.09 -23.00
N LEU A 349 36.15 4.26 -22.56
CA LEU A 349 35.52 3.24 -23.42
C LEU A 349 34.53 3.85 -24.43
N ASP A 350 33.85 4.93 -24.08
CA ASP A 350 32.94 5.65 -24.99
C ASP A 350 33.74 6.44 -26.06
N ASP A 351 34.82 7.09 -25.67
CA ASP A 351 35.72 7.77 -26.61
C ASP A 351 36.41 6.79 -27.57
N ALA A 352 36.68 5.55 -27.15
CA ALA A 352 37.27 4.50 -28.01
C ALA A 352 36.27 3.89 -29.00
N ARG A 353 34.95 4.13 -28.83
CA ARG A 353 33.86 3.64 -29.68
C ARG A 353 33.35 4.68 -30.67
N ALA A 354 33.71 5.96 -30.48
CA ALA A 354 33.32 7.08 -31.35
C ALA A 354 34.38 7.33 -32.40
#